data_912982f71d4a2acff3899e388c1d7680
#
_entry.id   912982f71d4a2acff3899e388c1d7680
#
_cell.length_a   1.000
_cell.length_b   1.000
_cell.length_c   1.000
_cell.angle_alpha   90.00
_cell.angle_beta   90.00
_cell.angle_gamma   90.00
#
_symmetry.space_group_name_H-M   'P 1'
#
loop_
_entity.id
_entity.type
_entity.pdbx_description
1 polymer ?
#
loop_
_entity_poly.entity_id
_entity_poly.type
_entity_poly.pdbx_seq_one_letter_code
_entity_poly.pdbx_strand_id
1 'polypeptide(L)'
;GTTYGMQEEAVAFYALIVPIMLAAGYNAMTAVMVIVLGGGVGVLGSTINPFSTGIAAGSADVPLGNVLGVQAVILVLCLAAAIAFTMRYAAKVKAGGYKDDVRYKPATTTLDMKNVPKFTAPRKAVMTVFAITFVLMIVSLIPWEDFNITLFSDIYNHAKDLPIIGAILGVGHTVSFGNWYFNEISTLFLISTVIIAAIYYREFQRENVFVVDTFLKGTADLLGVALI
;
A
#
# COMPACT_ATOMS: atom_id res chain seq x y z
N GLY A 1 -6.30 -1.26 2.05
CA GLY A 1 -7.63 -1.06 2.63
C GLY A 1 -7.89 -1.94 3.85
N THR A 2 -7.74 -3.26 3.73
CA THR A 2 -8.18 -4.18 4.81
C THR A 2 -7.31 -4.19 6.06
N THR A 3 -6.04 -3.84 5.97
CA THR A 3 -5.09 -3.83 7.09
C THR A 3 -4.86 -2.46 7.69
N TYR A 4 -4.76 -1.42 6.86
CA TYR A 4 -4.37 -0.09 7.32
C TYR A 4 -5.33 1.02 6.87
N GLY A 5 -6.35 0.73 6.09
CA GLY A 5 -7.30 1.74 5.61
C GLY A 5 -6.79 2.63 4.49
N MET A 6 -5.66 2.30 3.87
CA MET A 6 -5.02 3.05 2.79
C MET A 6 -5.92 3.08 1.54
N GLN A 7 -6.81 4.04 1.47
CA GLN A 7 -7.61 4.29 0.27
C GLN A 7 -7.12 5.54 -0.46
N GLU A 8 -6.68 6.54 0.29
CA GLU A 8 -6.14 7.80 -0.22
C GLU A 8 -4.83 7.57 -0.99
N GLU A 9 -3.96 6.73 -0.47
CA GLU A 9 -2.69 6.37 -1.11
C GLU A 9 -2.90 5.55 -2.39
N ALA A 10 -4.09 4.98 -2.57
CA ALA A 10 -4.45 4.29 -3.81
C ALA A 10 -4.41 5.23 -5.03
N VAL A 11 -4.46 6.55 -4.83
CA VAL A 11 -4.31 7.56 -5.89
C VAL A 11 -2.97 7.40 -6.61
N ALA A 12 -1.89 7.06 -5.91
CA ALA A 12 -0.59 6.81 -6.53
C ALA A 12 -0.60 5.63 -7.53
N PHE A 13 -1.47 4.63 -7.29
CA PHE A 13 -1.60 3.47 -8.18
C PHE A 13 -2.30 3.78 -9.50
N TYR A 14 -3.04 4.90 -9.61
CA TYR A 14 -3.63 5.29 -10.90
C TYR A 14 -2.56 5.56 -11.95
N ALA A 15 -1.48 6.24 -11.59
CA ALA A 15 -0.37 6.53 -12.49
C ALA A 15 0.30 5.25 -13.02
N LEU A 16 0.25 4.15 -12.26
CA LEU A 16 0.83 2.86 -12.64
C LEU A 16 -0.19 1.96 -13.36
N ILE A 17 -1.38 1.77 -12.78
CA ILE A 17 -2.34 0.77 -13.25
C ILE A 17 -3.07 1.21 -14.51
N VAL A 18 -3.42 2.50 -14.62
CA VAL A 18 -4.14 3.00 -15.82
C VAL A 18 -3.34 2.76 -17.11
N PRO A 19 -2.06 3.16 -17.21
CA PRO A 19 -1.28 2.89 -18.42
C PRO A 19 -1.11 1.40 -18.72
N ILE A 20 -0.91 0.56 -17.69
CA ILE A 20 -0.76 -0.90 -17.85
C ILE A 20 -2.05 -1.50 -18.42
N MET A 21 -3.21 -1.11 -17.88
CA MET A 21 -4.51 -1.61 -18.34
C MET A 21 -4.83 -1.16 -19.77
N LEU A 22 -4.52 0.09 -20.11
CA LEU A 22 -4.65 0.58 -21.48
C LEU A 22 -3.75 -0.20 -22.45
N ALA A 23 -2.49 -0.44 -22.08
CA ALA A 23 -1.56 -1.24 -22.86
C ALA A 23 -2.02 -2.70 -23.03
N ALA A 24 -2.73 -3.26 -22.03
CA ALA A 24 -3.33 -4.59 -22.10
C ALA A 24 -4.64 -4.65 -22.89
N GLY A 25 -5.09 -3.52 -23.48
CA GLY A 25 -6.30 -3.44 -24.31
C GLY A 25 -7.60 -3.30 -23.51
N TYR A 26 -7.52 -2.84 -22.26
CA TYR A 26 -8.67 -2.42 -21.47
C TYR A 26 -8.85 -0.90 -21.53
N ASN A 27 -9.99 -0.41 -21.06
CA ASN A 27 -10.21 1.04 -20.97
C ASN A 27 -9.80 1.58 -19.57
N ALA A 28 -9.69 2.90 -19.46
CA ALA A 28 -9.32 3.57 -18.22
C ALA A 28 -10.32 3.27 -17.08
N MET A 29 -11.61 3.12 -17.39
CA MET A 29 -12.64 2.78 -16.42
C MET A 29 -12.39 1.41 -15.76
N THR A 30 -11.88 0.43 -16.49
CA THR A 30 -11.49 -0.87 -15.92
C THR A 30 -10.40 -0.69 -14.86
N ALA A 31 -9.40 0.15 -15.11
CA ALA A 31 -8.34 0.44 -14.14
C ALA A 31 -8.91 1.15 -12.91
N VAL A 32 -9.77 2.14 -13.11
CA VAL A 32 -10.47 2.84 -12.01
C VAL A 32 -11.28 1.86 -11.16
N MET A 33 -12.04 0.96 -11.80
CA MET A 33 -12.80 -0.07 -11.08
C MET A 33 -11.91 -0.96 -10.22
N VAL A 34 -10.77 -1.41 -10.73
CA VAL A 34 -9.81 -2.23 -9.96
C VAL A 34 -9.36 -1.50 -8.70
N ILE A 35 -9.02 -0.23 -8.81
CA ILE A 35 -8.48 0.57 -7.70
C ILE A 35 -9.60 0.94 -6.71
N VAL A 36 -10.70 1.51 -7.19
CA VAL A 36 -11.78 2.02 -6.33
C VAL A 36 -12.55 0.87 -5.66
N LEU A 37 -12.95 -0.15 -6.43
CA LEU A 37 -13.66 -1.29 -5.84
C LEU A 37 -12.73 -2.11 -4.95
N GLY A 38 -11.46 -2.29 -5.34
CA GLY A 38 -10.48 -3.00 -4.51
C GLY A 38 -10.21 -2.27 -3.19
N GLY A 39 -10.00 -0.97 -3.23
CA GLY A 39 -9.83 -0.13 -2.05
C GLY A 39 -11.09 -0.10 -1.19
N GLY A 40 -12.25 0.19 -1.78
CA GLY A 40 -13.52 0.29 -1.08
C GLY A 40 -13.96 -1.02 -0.41
N VAL A 41 -13.81 -2.16 -1.10
CA VAL A 41 -14.08 -3.48 -0.51
C VAL A 41 -13.08 -3.79 0.61
N GLY A 42 -11.81 -3.40 0.43
CA GLY A 42 -10.79 -3.56 1.47
C GLY A 42 -11.11 -2.77 2.74
N VAL A 43 -11.69 -1.58 2.63
CA VAL A 43 -12.13 -0.79 3.79
C VAL A 43 -13.41 -1.36 4.39
N LEU A 44 -14.40 -1.72 3.56
CA LEU A 44 -15.68 -2.27 4.01
C LEU A 44 -15.50 -3.60 4.78
N GLY A 45 -14.68 -4.49 4.26
CA GLY A 45 -14.35 -5.76 4.89
C GLY A 45 -13.04 -5.72 5.69
N SER A 46 -12.70 -4.56 6.26
CA SER A 46 -11.44 -4.41 6.97
C SER A 46 -11.40 -5.30 8.22
N THR A 47 -10.32 -6.09 8.34
CA THR A 47 -10.15 -7.05 9.42
C THR A 47 -9.42 -6.44 10.62
N ILE A 48 -8.27 -5.87 10.39
CA ILE A 48 -7.35 -5.35 11.43
C ILE A 48 -7.05 -3.86 11.26
N ASN A 49 -7.86 -3.15 10.49
CA ASN A 49 -7.69 -1.72 10.26
C ASN A 49 -7.94 -0.93 11.57
N PRO A 50 -6.94 -0.26 12.12
CA PRO A 50 -7.08 0.48 13.37
C PRO A 50 -8.03 1.68 13.26
N PHE A 51 -8.17 2.27 12.08
CA PHE A 51 -8.99 3.48 11.87
C PHE A 51 -10.48 3.20 11.68
N SER A 52 -10.85 2.03 11.18
CA SER A 52 -12.26 1.66 11.00
C SER A 52 -12.68 0.58 11.99
N THR A 53 -12.19 -0.63 11.81
CA THR A 53 -12.57 -1.78 12.64
C THR A 53 -12.08 -1.64 14.07
N GLY A 54 -10.86 -1.11 14.27
CA GLY A 54 -10.31 -0.87 15.61
C GLY A 54 -11.10 0.16 16.40
N ILE A 55 -11.44 1.31 15.79
CA ILE A 55 -12.27 2.35 16.45
C ILE A 55 -13.68 1.82 16.72
N ALA A 56 -14.29 1.11 15.76
CA ALA A 56 -15.62 0.55 15.93
C ALA A 56 -15.68 -0.48 17.04
N ALA A 57 -14.72 -1.41 17.09
CA ALA A 57 -14.60 -2.42 18.14
C ALA A 57 -14.37 -1.77 19.51
N GLY A 58 -13.45 -0.78 19.60
CA GLY A 58 -13.19 -0.03 20.84
C GLY A 58 -14.41 0.76 21.31
N SER A 59 -15.19 1.36 20.40
CA SER A 59 -16.41 2.09 20.75
C SER A 59 -17.55 1.16 21.21
N ALA A 60 -17.53 -0.09 20.79
CA ALA A 60 -18.47 -1.13 21.21
C ALA A 60 -18.00 -1.91 22.43
N ASP A 61 -16.81 -1.62 22.96
CA ASP A 61 -16.15 -2.37 24.04
C ASP A 61 -16.02 -3.87 23.72
N VAL A 62 -15.70 -4.19 22.47
CA VAL A 62 -15.53 -5.56 21.98
C VAL A 62 -14.07 -5.77 21.57
N PRO A 63 -13.41 -6.86 22.04
CA PRO A 63 -12.07 -7.21 21.57
C PRO A 63 -12.02 -7.35 20.03
N LEU A 64 -10.97 -6.82 19.41
CA LEU A 64 -10.80 -6.84 17.95
C LEU A 64 -10.85 -8.28 17.39
N GLY A 65 -10.28 -9.26 18.13
CA GLY A 65 -10.30 -10.66 17.76
C GLY A 65 -11.70 -11.24 17.52
N ASN A 66 -12.72 -10.77 18.26
CA ASN A 66 -14.09 -11.24 18.11
C ASN A 66 -14.76 -10.75 16.82
N VAL A 67 -14.29 -9.63 16.28
CA VAL A 67 -14.85 -9.02 15.06
C VAL A 67 -14.22 -9.62 13.79
N LEU A 68 -12.99 -10.16 13.89
CA LEU A 68 -12.21 -10.65 12.76
C LEU A 68 -12.94 -11.66 11.89
N GLY A 69 -13.64 -12.63 12.50
CA GLY A 69 -14.34 -13.69 11.77
C GLY A 69 -15.46 -13.14 10.87
N VAL A 70 -16.27 -12.24 11.41
CA VAL A 70 -17.36 -11.60 10.65
C VAL A 70 -16.82 -10.73 9.54
N GLN A 71 -15.79 -9.93 9.83
CA GLN A 71 -15.13 -9.06 8.86
C GLN A 71 -14.46 -9.85 7.73
N ALA A 72 -13.85 -10.99 8.04
CA ALA A 72 -13.28 -11.86 7.02
C ALA A 72 -14.35 -12.41 6.06
N VAL A 73 -15.50 -12.82 6.57
CA VAL A 73 -16.62 -13.27 5.73
C VAL A 73 -17.13 -12.14 4.84
N ILE A 74 -17.34 -10.94 5.39
CA ILE A 74 -17.75 -9.75 4.62
C ILE A 74 -16.71 -9.46 3.54
N LEU A 75 -15.42 -9.46 3.87
CA LEU A 75 -14.35 -9.23 2.91
C LEU A 75 -14.41 -10.21 1.74
N VAL A 76 -14.52 -11.52 2.02
CA VAL A 76 -14.54 -12.56 0.98
C VAL A 76 -15.76 -12.39 0.07
N LEU A 77 -16.93 -12.17 0.63
CA LEU A 77 -18.16 -12.01 -0.16
C LEU A 77 -18.13 -10.75 -1.03
N CYS A 78 -17.74 -9.60 -0.45
CA CYS A 78 -17.68 -8.34 -1.18
C CYS A 78 -16.56 -8.37 -2.24
N LEU A 79 -15.41 -9.00 -1.94
CA LEU A 79 -14.30 -9.16 -2.87
C LEU A 79 -14.70 -10.05 -4.06
N ALA A 80 -15.38 -11.18 -3.80
CA ALA A 80 -15.89 -12.05 -4.86
C ALA A 80 -16.88 -11.32 -5.77
N ALA A 81 -17.78 -10.52 -5.20
CA ALA A 81 -18.74 -9.72 -5.97
C ALA A 81 -18.03 -8.65 -6.80
N ALA A 82 -17.07 -7.91 -6.22
CA ALA A 82 -16.30 -6.88 -6.92
C ALA A 82 -15.46 -7.46 -8.07
N ILE A 83 -14.79 -8.60 -7.83
CA ILE A 83 -14.03 -9.32 -8.87
C ILE A 83 -14.98 -9.75 -9.99
N ALA A 84 -16.09 -10.41 -9.67
CA ALA A 84 -17.03 -10.88 -10.68
C ALA A 84 -17.60 -9.73 -11.51
N PHE A 85 -17.91 -8.59 -10.88
CA PHE A 85 -18.39 -7.40 -11.58
C PHE A 85 -17.31 -6.81 -12.50
N THR A 86 -16.11 -6.60 -11.97
CA THR A 86 -14.98 -6.04 -12.73
C THR A 86 -14.60 -6.94 -13.91
N MET A 87 -14.56 -8.26 -13.69
CA MET A 87 -14.24 -9.24 -14.76
C MET A 87 -15.30 -9.23 -15.86
N ARG A 88 -16.59 -9.16 -15.50
CA ARG A 88 -17.67 -9.06 -16.50
C ARG A 88 -17.58 -7.77 -17.31
N TYR A 89 -17.27 -6.65 -16.66
CA TYR A 89 -17.07 -5.38 -17.34
C TYR A 89 -15.86 -5.44 -18.27
N ALA A 90 -14.70 -5.90 -17.77
CA ALA A 90 -13.47 -6.06 -18.53
C ALA A 90 -13.65 -6.96 -19.76
N ALA A 91 -14.38 -8.06 -19.65
CA ALA A 91 -14.72 -8.94 -20.75
C ALA A 91 -15.55 -8.23 -21.84
N LYS A 92 -16.54 -7.41 -21.44
CA LYS A 92 -17.34 -6.61 -22.37
C LYS A 92 -16.49 -5.55 -23.08
N VAL A 93 -15.54 -4.92 -22.37
CA VAL A 93 -14.59 -3.96 -22.97
C VAL A 93 -13.76 -4.65 -24.06
N LYS A 94 -13.18 -5.82 -23.78
CA LYS A 94 -12.43 -6.60 -24.77
C LYS A 94 -13.25 -7.05 -25.96
N ALA A 95 -14.53 -7.32 -25.76
CA ALA A 95 -15.48 -7.66 -26.84
C ALA A 95 -15.94 -6.45 -27.66
N GLY A 96 -15.42 -5.23 -27.39
CA GLY A 96 -15.79 -4.00 -28.10
C GLY A 96 -17.13 -3.40 -27.67
N GLY A 97 -17.72 -3.88 -26.55
CA GLY A 97 -19.02 -3.43 -26.06
C GLY A 97 -19.01 -2.05 -25.39
N TYR A 98 -17.87 -1.58 -24.95
CA TYR A 98 -17.69 -0.24 -24.40
C TYR A 98 -16.53 0.46 -25.11
N LYS A 99 -16.82 1.58 -25.74
CA LYS A 99 -15.78 2.48 -26.28
C LYS A 99 -15.27 3.36 -25.17
N ASP A 100 -13.98 3.71 -25.20
CA ASP A 100 -13.44 4.71 -24.30
C ASP A 100 -14.25 6.00 -24.38
N ASP A 101 -14.60 6.57 -23.22
CA ASP A 101 -15.16 7.90 -23.18
C ASP A 101 -14.07 8.88 -23.64
N VAL A 102 -14.26 9.46 -24.81
CA VAL A 102 -13.31 10.37 -25.48
C VAL A 102 -12.94 11.59 -24.63
N ARG A 103 -13.69 11.84 -23.56
CA ARG A 103 -13.42 12.94 -22.61
C ARG A 103 -12.21 12.69 -21.73
N TYR A 104 -11.82 11.45 -21.50
CA TYR A 104 -10.64 11.12 -20.73
C TYR A 104 -9.44 11.00 -21.64
N LYS A 105 -8.72 12.11 -21.81
CA LYS A 105 -7.35 12.07 -22.34
C LYS A 105 -6.43 11.80 -21.15
N PRO A 106 -5.76 10.62 -21.07
CA PRO A 106 -4.78 10.41 -20.02
C PRO A 106 -3.73 11.53 -20.14
N ALA A 107 -3.61 12.33 -19.08
CA ALA A 107 -2.63 13.42 -19.02
C ALA A 107 -1.18 12.90 -18.97
N THR A 108 -0.99 11.59 -18.97
CA THR A 108 0.29 10.95 -18.75
C THR A 108 0.58 9.90 -19.82
N THR A 109 1.75 10.03 -20.32
CA THR A 109 2.63 9.09 -21.00
C THR A 109 2.02 7.70 -21.17
N THR A 110 1.54 7.41 -22.36
CA THR A 110 1.35 6.01 -22.78
C THR A 110 2.67 5.30 -22.58
N LEU A 111 2.68 4.28 -21.72
CA LEU A 111 3.87 3.44 -21.59
C LEU A 111 4.23 2.92 -22.97
N ASP A 112 5.39 3.32 -23.46
CA ASP A 112 5.92 2.78 -24.71
C ASP A 112 6.36 1.33 -24.49
N MET A 113 5.41 0.41 -24.73
CA MET A 113 5.65 -1.03 -24.56
C MET A 113 6.75 -1.57 -25.48
N LYS A 114 7.18 -0.78 -26.49
CA LYS A 114 8.30 -1.14 -27.36
C LYS A 114 9.65 -0.84 -26.74
N ASN A 115 9.71 0.13 -25.80
CA ASN A 115 10.93 0.57 -25.12
C ASN A 115 10.87 0.33 -23.62
N VAL A 116 10.38 -0.84 -23.20
CA VAL A 116 10.38 -1.22 -21.78
C VAL A 116 11.82 -1.27 -21.26
N PRO A 117 12.16 -0.47 -20.25
CA PRO A 117 13.52 -0.45 -19.73
C PRO A 117 13.91 -1.80 -19.14
N LYS A 118 15.14 -2.25 -19.41
CA LYS A 118 15.67 -3.53 -18.90
C LYS A 118 15.58 -3.58 -17.36
N PHE A 119 15.26 -4.74 -16.84
CA PHE A 119 15.15 -4.98 -15.39
C PHE A 119 16.55 -5.17 -14.79
N THR A 120 17.22 -4.04 -14.53
CA THR A 120 18.59 -3.98 -14.02
C THR A 120 18.70 -4.39 -12.55
N ALA A 121 19.93 -4.66 -12.07
CA ALA A 121 20.16 -5.02 -10.66
C ALA A 121 19.65 -3.94 -9.66
N PRO A 122 19.88 -2.63 -9.86
CA PRO A 122 19.29 -1.60 -8.99
C PRO A 122 17.75 -1.66 -8.96
N ARG A 123 17.09 -1.86 -10.10
CA ARG A 123 15.63 -1.98 -10.16
C ARG A 123 15.11 -3.20 -9.40
N LYS A 124 15.81 -4.34 -9.49
CA LYS A 124 15.49 -5.53 -8.69
C LYS A 124 15.61 -5.22 -7.20
N ALA A 125 16.71 -4.58 -6.78
CA ALA A 125 16.94 -4.22 -5.39
C ALA A 125 15.84 -3.31 -4.85
N VAL A 126 15.43 -2.27 -5.60
CA VAL A 126 14.33 -1.38 -5.21
C VAL A 126 13.01 -2.12 -5.08
N MET A 127 12.67 -2.99 -6.05
CA MET A 127 11.46 -3.81 -5.95
C MET A 127 11.48 -4.74 -4.74
N THR A 128 12.66 -5.28 -4.40
CA THR A 128 12.82 -6.12 -3.21
C THR A 128 12.63 -5.30 -1.92
N VAL A 129 13.25 -4.12 -1.81
CA VAL A 129 13.03 -3.21 -0.67
C VAL A 129 11.56 -2.86 -0.53
N PHE A 130 10.91 -2.50 -1.64
CA PHE A 130 9.49 -2.17 -1.67
C PHE A 130 8.63 -3.35 -1.18
N ALA A 131 8.86 -4.56 -1.70
CA ALA A 131 8.14 -5.76 -1.27
C ALA A 131 8.34 -6.06 0.22
N ILE A 132 9.59 -5.97 0.72
CA ILE A 132 9.91 -6.17 2.13
C ILE A 132 9.19 -5.13 3.00
N THR A 133 9.18 -3.86 2.58
CA THR A 133 8.48 -2.79 3.31
C THR A 133 6.99 -3.11 3.49
N PHE A 134 6.31 -3.57 2.44
CA PHE A 134 4.90 -3.96 2.54
C PHE A 134 4.68 -5.21 3.40
N VAL A 135 5.55 -6.20 3.30
CA VAL A 135 5.48 -7.39 4.16
C VAL A 135 5.66 -7.00 5.63
N LEU A 136 6.67 -6.17 5.94
CA LEU A 136 6.89 -5.67 7.31
C LEU A 136 5.70 -4.86 7.82
N MET A 137 5.13 -3.99 6.99
CA MET A 137 3.92 -3.24 7.33
C MET A 137 2.77 -4.18 7.69
N ILE A 138 2.50 -5.20 6.87
CA ILE A 138 1.41 -6.15 7.15
C ILE A 138 1.68 -6.91 8.45
N VAL A 139 2.89 -7.44 8.63
CA VAL A 139 3.28 -8.20 9.83
C VAL A 139 3.19 -7.34 11.09
N SER A 140 3.55 -6.06 11.00
CA SER A 140 3.53 -5.15 12.16
C SER A 140 2.12 -4.73 12.60
N LEU A 141 1.13 -4.87 11.74
CA LEU A 141 -0.28 -4.52 12.02
C LEU A 141 -1.12 -5.68 12.56
N ILE A 142 -0.66 -6.92 12.39
CA ILE A 142 -1.38 -8.10 12.89
C ILE A 142 -1.27 -8.13 14.42
N PRO A 143 -2.37 -8.12 15.17
CA PRO A 143 -2.34 -8.15 16.64
C PRO A 143 -1.96 -9.55 17.14
N TRP A 144 -0.68 -9.86 17.11
CA TRP A 144 -0.14 -11.20 17.43
C TRP A 144 -0.50 -11.67 18.84
N GLU A 145 -0.54 -10.75 19.80
CA GLU A 145 -0.86 -11.06 21.19
C GLU A 145 -2.31 -11.56 21.33
N ASP A 146 -3.26 -11.05 20.53
CA ASP A 146 -4.65 -11.53 20.51
C ASP A 146 -4.75 -12.98 20.04
N PHE A 147 -3.75 -13.45 19.28
CA PHE A 147 -3.62 -14.85 18.84
C PHE A 147 -2.75 -15.71 19.77
N ASN A 148 -2.39 -15.21 20.96
CA ASN A 148 -1.47 -15.84 21.90
C ASN A 148 -0.06 -16.09 21.31
N ILE A 149 0.38 -15.27 20.36
CA ILE A 149 1.72 -15.30 19.78
C ILE A 149 2.53 -14.17 20.39
N THR A 150 3.35 -14.47 21.41
CA THR A 150 4.17 -13.50 22.13
C THR A 150 5.57 -13.29 21.54
N LEU A 151 5.91 -14.02 20.49
CA LEU A 151 7.24 -14.02 19.89
C LEU A 151 7.79 -12.61 19.63
N PHE A 152 6.98 -11.74 19.05
CA PHE A 152 7.40 -10.38 18.68
C PHE A 152 7.57 -9.48 19.89
N SER A 153 6.73 -9.63 20.91
CA SER A 153 6.84 -8.92 22.18
C SER A 153 8.06 -9.38 22.95
N ASP A 154 8.34 -10.69 22.97
CA ASP A 154 9.50 -11.25 23.64
C ASP A 154 10.80 -10.79 23.00
N ILE A 155 10.88 -10.80 21.66
CA ILE A 155 12.03 -10.28 20.90
C ILE A 155 12.23 -8.79 21.18
N TYR A 156 11.15 -8.00 21.19
CA TYR A 156 11.19 -6.57 21.45
C TYR A 156 11.71 -6.28 22.88
N ASN A 157 11.16 -6.97 23.87
CA ASN A 157 11.57 -6.82 25.27
C ASN A 157 13.05 -7.19 25.46
N HIS A 158 13.49 -8.29 24.84
CA HIS A 158 14.91 -8.69 24.87
C HIS A 158 15.83 -7.65 24.21
N ALA A 159 15.39 -7.10 23.07
CA ALA A 159 16.13 -6.04 22.37
C ALA A 159 16.20 -4.75 23.19
N LYS A 160 15.15 -4.42 23.93
CA LYS A 160 15.08 -3.25 24.81
C LYS A 160 16.05 -3.35 25.99
N ASP A 161 16.35 -4.55 26.45
CA ASP A 161 17.30 -4.79 27.54
C ASP A 161 18.78 -4.66 27.11
N LEU A 162 19.06 -4.59 25.80
CA LEU A 162 20.40 -4.39 25.29
C LEU A 162 20.83 -2.93 25.41
N PRO A 163 22.05 -2.62 25.92
CA PRO A 163 22.45 -1.26 26.27
C PRO A 163 22.36 -0.23 25.13
N ILE A 164 22.72 -0.62 23.92
CA ILE A 164 22.73 0.29 22.75
C ILE A 164 21.35 0.28 22.06
N ILE A 165 20.79 -0.91 21.82
CA ILE A 165 19.52 -1.06 21.13
C ILE A 165 18.38 -0.53 22.01
N GLY A 166 18.41 -0.82 23.31
CA GLY A 166 17.42 -0.33 24.27
C GLY A 166 17.41 1.18 24.40
N ALA A 167 18.59 1.83 24.34
CA ALA A 167 18.66 3.28 24.32
C ALA A 167 18.01 3.88 23.08
N ILE A 168 18.25 3.29 21.90
CA ILE A 168 17.64 3.73 20.63
C ILE A 168 16.11 3.51 20.64
N LEU A 169 15.66 2.32 21.05
CA LEU A 169 14.24 1.98 21.13
C LEU A 169 13.51 2.82 22.17
N GLY A 170 14.15 3.11 23.30
CA GLY A 170 13.59 3.92 24.38
C GLY A 170 13.41 5.39 24.01
N VAL A 171 14.35 5.98 23.28
CA VAL A 171 14.25 7.37 22.80
C VAL A 171 13.12 7.53 21.77
N GLY A 172 12.92 6.52 20.90
CA GLY A 172 11.90 6.55 19.86
C GLY A 172 10.48 6.20 20.35
N HIS A 173 10.29 5.87 21.63
CA HIS A 173 9.00 5.34 22.11
C HIS A 173 8.43 4.24 21.21
N THR A 174 9.31 3.38 20.68
CA THR A 174 8.92 2.30 19.77
C THR A 174 8.08 1.24 20.49
N VAL A 175 7.31 0.49 19.72
CA VAL A 175 6.47 -0.61 20.21
C VAL A 175 6.77 -1.89 19.43
N SER A 176 6.40 -3.05 19.98
CA SER A 176 6.55 -4.35 19.34
C SER A 176 5.68 -4.47 18.07
N PHE A 177 6.04 -5.37 17.17
CA PHE A 177 5.15 -5.76 16.07
C PHE A 177 3.81 -6.26 16.59
N GLY A 178 2.74 -5.86 15.93
CA GLY A 178 1.37 -6.08 16.37
C GLY A 178 0.76 -4.88 17.10
N ASN A 179 1.60 -3.92 17.51
CA ASN A 179 1.18 -2.69 18.17
C ASN A 179 1.58 -1.43 17.39
N TRP A 180 1.96 -1.58 16.11
CA TRP A 180 2.36 -0.46 15.28
C TRP A 180 1.14 0.32 14.82
N TYR A 181 1.31 1.66 14.78
CA TYR A 181 0.34 2.61 14.28
C TYR A 181 0.97 3.52 13.22
N PHE A 182 0.33 4.64 12.97
CA PHE A 182 0.70 5.59 11.92
C PHE A 182 2.18 6.03 11.98
N ASN A 183 2.70 6.33 13.17
CA ASN A 183 4.06 6.85 13.33
C ASN A 183 5.13 5.82 12.93
N GLU A 184 4.97 4.57 13.38
CA GLU A 184 5.92 3.50 13.11
C GLU A 184 5.90 3.14 11.62
N ILE A 185 4.72 3.09 11.02
CA ILE A 185 4.55 2.81 9.60
C ILE A 185 5.12 3.95 8.74
N SER A 186 4.85 5.20 9.10
CA SER A 186 5.44 6.36 8.42
C SER A 186 6.97 6.34 8.48
N THR A 187 7.51 5.96 9.63
CA THR A 187 8.97 5.80 9.82
C THR A 187 9.52 4.67 8.95
N LEU A 188 8.82 3.53 8.85
CA LEU A 188 9.20 2.41 7.97
C LEU A 188 9.27 2.86 6.51
N PHE A 189 8.25 3.59 6.02
CA PHE A 189 8.25 4.11 4.65
C PHE A 189 9.34 5.15 4.42
N LEU A 190 9.61 6.02 5.40
CA LEU A 190 10.69 7.01 5.32
C LEU A 190 12.05 6.32 5.21
N ILE A 191 12.34 5.34 6.07
CA ILE A 191 13.57 4.55 6.01
C ILE A 191 13.70 3.85 4.66
N SER A 192 12.63 3.23 4.18
CA SER A 192 12.60 2.56 2.87
C SER A 192 12.89 3.54 1.73
N THR A 193 12.34 4.75 1.79
CA THR A 193 12.61 5.82 0.82
C THR A 193 14.09 6.21 0.81
N VAL A 194 14.71 6.35 1.98
CA VAL A 194 16.15 6.65 2.09
C VAL A 194 17.00 5.52 1.51
N ILE A 195 16.65 4.26 1.79
CA ILE A 195 17.34 3.09 1.23
C ILE A 195 17.22 3.07 -0.30
N ILE A 196 16.02 3.30 -0.84
CA ILE A 196 15.77 3.37 -2.28
C ILE A 196 16.58 4.51 -2.91
N ALA A 197 16.59 5.68 -2.30
CA ALA A 197 17.40 6.82 -2.75
C ALA A 197 18.89 6.49 -2.77
N ALA A 198 19.39 5.78 -1.76
CA ALA A 198 20.78 5.33 -1.71
C ALA A 198 21.11 4.31 -2.82
N ILE A 199 20.21 3.37 -3.12
CA ILE A 199 20.38 2.41 -4.22
C ILE A 199 20.44 3.14 -5.57
N TYR A 200 19.57 4.12 -5.78
CA TYR A 200 19.49 4.89 -7.02
C TYR A 200 20.47 6.08 -7.08
N TYR A 201 21.24 6.34 -6.05
CA TYR A 201 22.14 7.50 -5.97
C TYR A 201 23.03 7.66 -7.20
N ARG A 202 23.61 6.56 -7.70
CA ARG A 202 24.46 6.58 -8.92
C ARG A 202 23.68 6.87 -10.19
N GLU A 203 22.43 6.42 -10.29
CA GLU A 203 21.55 6.69 -11.43
C GLU A 203 21.14 8.19 -11.44
N PHE A 204 20.76 8.74 -10.29
CA PHE A 204 20.47 10.17 -10.12
C PHE A 204 21.64 11.05 -10.51
N GLN A 205 22.86 10.68 -10.12
CA GLN A 205 24.07 11.37 -10.52
C GLN A 205 24.30 11.34 -12.03
N ARG A 206 24.02 10.23 -12.71
CA ARG A 206 24.16 10.10 -14.16
C ARG A 206 23.15 10.93 -14.94
N GLU A 207 21.92 11.02 -14.43
CA GLU A 207 20.83 11.75 -15.08
C GLU A 207 20.79 13.23 -14.66
N ASN A 208 21.74 13.66 -13.81
CA ASN A 208 21.79 15.02 -13.23
C ASN A 208 20.48 15.42 -12.54
N VAL A 209 19.84 14.45 -11.88
CA VAL A 209 18.60 14.63 -11.12
C VAL A 209 18.91 14.67 -9.63
N PHE A 210 18.36 15.65 -8.93
CA PHE A 210 18.53 15.73 -7.48
C PHE A 210 17.48 14.85 -6.78
N VAL A 211 17.93 14.04 -5.82
CA VAL A 211 17.06 13.17 -5.00
C VAL A 211 15.96 13.99 -4.31
N VAL A 212 16.32 15.17 -3.80
CA VAL A 212 15.39 16.09 -3.14
C VAL A 212 14.30 16.57 -4.08
N ASP A 213 14.62 16.94 -5.31
CA ASP A 213 13.63 17.38 -6.29
C ASP A 213 12.66 16.28 -6.65
N THR A 214 13.15 15.04 -6.78
CA THR A 214 12.31 13.86 -7.03
C THR A 214 11.36 13.60 -5.86
N PHE A 215 11.86 13.71 -4.63
CA PHE A 215 11.05 13.57 -3.42
C PHE A 215 9.98 14.67 -3.33
N LEU A 216 10.37 15.93 -3.53
CA LEU A 216 9.43 17.07 -3.50
C LEU A 216 8.37 16.95 -4.59
N LYS A 217 8.73 16.50 -5.78
CA LYS A 217 7.78 16.26 -6.87
C LYS A 217 6.77 15.18 -6.50
N GLY A 218 7.23 14.04 -5.96
CA GLY A 218 6.36 12.98 -5.48
C GLY A 218 5.42 13.46 -4.36
N THR A 219 5.92 14.28 -3.44
CA THR A 219 5.10 14.88 -2.38
C THR A 219 4.05 15.85 -2.95
N ALA A 220 4.43 16.65 -3.96
CA ALA A 220 3.51 17.57 -4.63
C ALA A 220 2.39 16.82 -5.38
N ASP A 221 2.69 15.66 -5.98
CA ASP A 221 1.69 14.84 -6.66
C ASP A 221 0.63 14.28 -5.68
N LEU A 222 1.00 14.09 -4.41
CA LEU A 222 0.09 13.65 -3.34
C LEU A 222 -0.63 14.80 -2.62
N LEU A 223 -0.24 16.06 -2.86
CA LEU A 223 -0.82 17.22 -2.18
C LEU A 223 -2.33 17.35 -2.44
N GLY A 224 -2.78 16.99 -3.66
CA GLY A 224 -4.20 16.97 -4.00
C GLY A 224 -5.03 16.04 -3.10
N VAL A 225 -4.45 14.92 -2.67
CA VAL A 225 -5.08 13.95 -1.77
C VAL A 225 -5.16 14.50 -0.34
N ALA A 226 -4.14 15.23 0.10
CA ALA A 226 -4.09 15.82 1.44
C ALA A 226 -5.05 17.01 1.62
N LEU A 227 -5.56 17.57 0.52
CA LEU A 227 -6.49 18.73 0.52
C LEU A 227 -7.97 18.32 0.39
N ILE A 228 -8.27 17.05 0.12
CA ILE A 228 -9.62 16.47 0.04
C ILE A 228 -10.03 15.89 1.39
#